data_4b7cc3459e21756891c2465defffcbb8
#
_entry.id   4b7cc3459e21756891c2465defffcbb8
#
_cell.length_a   1.000
_cell.length_b   1.000
_cell.length_c   1.000
_cell.angle_alpha   90.00
_cell.angle_beta   90.00
_cell.angle_gamma   90.00
#
_symmetry.space_group_name_H-M   'P 1'
#
loop_
_entity.id
_entity.type
_entity.pdbx_description
1 polymer ?
#
loop_
_entity_poly.entity_id
_entity_poly.type
_entity_poly.pdbx_seq_one_letter_code
_entity_poly.pdbx_strand_id
1 'polypeptide(L)'
;VSGSRRINRGRAISPVLFNLKAMKKQTWIVGLMAALAVMLAAVGSLCGAIYSEAINPALYGEKSRAAVAQAHGMRDDDAVTAYIGMDAARQNEAAKIIALYMELGGEDTPLAVDELNEKELSHMNDVRRLIALCKMVRTACISLAAGLAVAVAWVGAGLKKRHRPVIVGAVCGVCALVLGAGVFGAMIQSGGFETMFVGMHRMLFINDNWLLNPATDILIRMMPQNLFETALADVLGQFARALVLSILLLA
;
A
#
# COMPACT_ATOMS: atom_id res chain seq x y z
N VAL A 1 -17.90 -56.13 -57.66
CA VAL A 1 -17.57 -54.75 -57.30
C VAL A 1 -17.85 -54.60 -55.79
N SER A 2 -16.80 -54.78 -55.00
CA SER A 2 -16.87 -54.70 -53.53
C SER A 2 -16.52 -53.24 -53.10
N GLY A 3 -17.52 -52.52 -52.64
CA GLY A 3 -17.34 -51.16 -52.09
C GLY A 3 -17.03 -51.24 -50.60
N SER A 4 -15.75 -51.11 -50.23
CA SER A 4 -15.32 -50.95 -48.83
C SER A 4 -15.74 -49.59 -48.26
N ARG A 5 -16.74 -49.56 -47.38
CA ARG A 5 -17.08 -48.36 -46.57
C ARG A 5 -16.04 -48.22 -45.48
N ARG A 6 -15.13 -47.25 -45.61
CA ARG A 6 -14.29 -46.74 -44.50
C ARG A 6 -15.19 -46.08 -43.48
N ILE A 7 -15.39 -46.72 -42.35
CA ILE A 7 -16.01 -46.15 -41.19
C ILE A 7 -14.97 -45.21 -40.55
N ASN A 8 -15.16 -43.91 -40.74
CA ASN A 8 -14.39 -42.86 -40.09
C ASN A 8 -14.77 -42.86 -38.60
N ARG A 9 -14.04 -43.62 -37.77
CA ARG A 9 -14.17 -43.57 -36.31
C ARG A 9 -13.53 -42.25 -35.81
N GLY A 10 -14.29 -41.16 -35.88
CA GLY A 10 -13.98 -39.96 -35.11
C GLY A 10 -13.74 -40.37 -33.67
N ARG A 11 -12.54 -40.07 -33.16
CA ARG A 11 -12.19 -40.32 -31.75
C ARG A 11 -13.13 -39.52 -30.87
N ALA A 12 -14.25 -40.12 -30.47
CA ALA A 12 -15.06 -39.58 -29.39
C ALA A 12 -14.18 -39.56 -28.12
N ILE A 13 -13.77 -38.38 -27.69
CA ILE A 13 -13.06 -38.21 -26.43
C ILE A 13 -13.99 -38.75 -25.33
N SER A 14 -13.52 -39.78 -24.64
CA SER A 14 -14.33 -40.43 -23.60
C SER A 14 -14.84 -39.35 -22.62
N PRO A 15 -16.14 -39.40 -22.22
CA PRO A 15 -16.73 -38.45 -21.27
C PRO A 15 -15.90 -38.33 -19.98
N VAL A 16 -15.21 -39.37 -19.59
CA VAL A 16 -14.31 -39.43 -18.42
C VAL A 16 -13.08 -38.55 -18.63
N LEU A 17 -12.44 -38.58 -19.82
CA LEU A 17 -11.28 -37.74 -20.14
C LEU A 17 -11.64 -36.26 -20.24
N PHE A 18 -12.83 -35.95 -20.78
CA PHE A 18 -13.35 -34.60 -20.81
C PHE A 18 -13.59 -34.06 -19.40
N ASN A 19 -14.18 -34.87 -18.52
CA ASN A 19 -14.47 -34.50 -17.12
C ASN A 19 -13.17 -34.31 -16.31
N LEU A 20 -12.14 -35.15 -16.52
CA LEU A 20 -10.83 -35.00 -15.86
C LEU A 20 -10.09 -33.73 -16.31
N LYS A 21 -10.17 -33.35 -17.59
CA LYS A 21 -9.59 -32.09 -18.10
C LYS A 21 -10.31 -30.87 -17.52
N ALA A 22 -11.64 -30.90 -17.44
CA ALA A 22 -12.44 -29.84 -16.85
C ALA A 22 -12.15 -29.66 -15.35
N MET A 23 -12.04 -30.76 -14.59
CA MET A 23 -11.67 -30.72 -13.15
C MET A 23 -10.26 -30.15 -12.95
N LYS A 24 -9.26 -30.51 -13.75
CA LYS A 24 -7.92 -29.90 -13.67
C LYS A 24 -7.97 -28.41 -13.93
N LYS A 25 -8.67 -27.96 -14.98
CA LYS A 25 -8.84 -26.55 -15.29
C LYS A 25 -9.47 -25.75 -14.13
N GLN A 26 -10.53 -26.29 -13.51
CA GLN A 26 -11.21 -25.69 -12.38
C GLN A 26 -10.29 -25.56 -11.16
N THR A 27 -9.45 -26.55 -10.89
CA THR A 27 -8.46 -26.53 -9.81
C THR A 27 -7.45 -25.37 -9.98
N TRP A 28 -6.93 -25.20 -11.21
CA TRP A 28 -6.02 -24.08 -11.51
C TRP A 28 -6.68 -22.71 -11.36
N ILE A 29 -7.92 -22.57 -11.82
CA ILE A 29 -8.67 -21.31 -11.70
C ILE A 29 -8.85 -20.94 -10.23
N VAL A 30 -9.26 -21.88 -9.39
CA VAL A 30 -9.43 -21.65 -7.93
C VAL A 30 -8.12 -21.24 -7.28
N GLY A 31 -7.00 -21.89 -7.62
CA GLY A 31 -5.67 -21.52 -7.11
C GLY A 31 -5.25 -20.11 -7.52
N LEU A 32 -5.46 -19.75 -8.80
CA LEU A 32 -5.14 -18.41 -9.31
C LEU A 32 -6.00 -17.33 -8.64
N MET A 33 -7.30 -17.59 -8.46
CA MET A 33 -8.21 -16.66 -7.79
C MET A 33 -7.79 -16.46 -6.32
N ALA A 34 -7.37 -17.52 -5.63
CA ALA A 34 -6.85 -17.43 -4.26
C ALA A 34 -5.57 -16.59 -4.19
N ALA A 35 -4.62 -16.80 -5.10
CA ALA A 35 -3.39 -16.01 -5.19
C ALA A 35 -3.71 -14.51 -5.43
N LEU A 36 -4.59 -14.22 -6.38
CA LEU A 36 -5.00 -12.85 -6.71
C LEU A 36 -5.72 -12.19 -5.52
N ALA A 37 -6.58 -12.93 -4.80
CA ALA A 37 -7.24 -12.40 -3.60
C ALA A 37 -6.22 -12.00 -2.52
N VAL A 38 -5.19 -12.82 -2.28
CA VAL A 38 -4.11 -12.51 -1.33
C VAL A 38 -3.32 -11.27 -1.77
N MET A 39 -2.97 -11.17 -3.06
CA MET A 39 -2.25 -10.01 -3.60
C MET A 39 -3.05 -8.71 -3.47
N LEU A 40 -4.34 -8.75 -3.82
CA LEU A 40 -5.22 -7.59 -3.68
C LEU A 40 -5.40 -7.20 -2.21
N ALA A 41 -5.62 -8.17 -1.31
CA ALA A 41 -5.71 -7.89 0.12
C ALA A 41 -4.43 -7.24 0.66
N ALA A 42 -3.26 -7.67 0.20
CA ALA A 42 -1.98 -7.09 0.57
C ALA A 42 -1.82 -5.65 0.08
N VAL A 43 -2.09 -5.40 -1.22
CA VAL A 43 -2.05 -4.03 -1.78
C VAL A 43 -3.04 -3.12 -1.04
N GLY A 44 -4.27 -3.58 -0.82
CA GLY A 44 -5.26 -2.82 -0.07
C GLY A 44 -4.83 -2.53 1.38
N SER A 45 -4.20 -3.49 2.06
CA SER A 45 -3.68 -3.32 3.41
C SER A 45 -2.52 -2.33 3.47
N LEU A 46 -1.60 -2.38 2.50
CA LEU A 46 -0.49 -1.43 2.40
C LEU A 46 -0.99 0.00 2.16
N CYS A 47 -1.88 0.19 1.19
CA CYS A 47 -2.52 1.49 0.96
C CYS A 47 -3.30 1.97 2.19
N GLY A 48 -3.91 1.05 2.93
CA GLY A 48 -4.60 1.34 4.18
C GLY A 48 -3.66 1.82 5.28
N ALA A 49 -2.49 1.22 5.42
CA ALA A 49 -1.47 1.60 6.39
C ALA A 49 -0.88 3.00 6.06
N ILE A 50 -0.56 3.24 4.77
CA ILE A 50 -0.10 4.57 4.30
C ILE A 50 -1.16 5.64 4.58
N TYR A 51 -2.42 5.37 4.21
CA TYR A 51 -3.53 6.28 4.48
C TYR A 51 -3.68 6.58 5.97
N SER A 52 -3.67 5.53 6.81
CA SER A 52 -3.81 5.66 8.27
C SER A 52 -2.71 6.51 8.91
N GLU A 53 -1.47 6.38 8.42
CA GLU A 53 -0.34 7.19 8.93
C GLU A 53 -0.45 8.63 8.44
N ALA A 54 -0.84 8.85 7.18
CA ALA A 54 -0.95 10.19 6.60
C ALA A 54 -2.08 11.05 7.21
N ILE A 55 -3.15 10.44 7.75
CA ILE A 55 -4.23 11.15 8.44
C ILE A 55 -4.02 11.23 9.96
N ASN A 56 -2.89 10.74 10.46
CA ASN A 56 -2.58 10.77 11.89
C ASN A 56 -1.97 12.14 12.26
N PRO A 57 -2.64 12.99 13.06
CA PRO A 57 -2.08 14.28 13.41
C PRO A 57 -0.77 14.18 14.21
N ALA A 58 -0.53 13.06 14.92
CA ALA A 58 0.73 12.87 15.63
C ALA A 58 1.94 12.88 14.70
N LEU A 59 1.78 12.48 13.40
CA LEU A 59 2.86 12.53 12.42
C LEU A 59 3.40 13.94 12.22
N TYR A 60 2.53 14.93 12.11
CA TYR A 60 2.87 16.32 11.84
C TYR A 60 3.15 17.14 13.11
N GLY A 61 2.71 16.64 14.28
CA GLY A 61 2.86 17.27 15.58
C GLY A 61 3.94 16.61 16.42
N GLU A 62 3.55 15.77 17.37
CA GLU A 62 4.41 15.17 18.39
C GLU A 62 5.58 14.36 17.79
N LYS A 63 5.31 13.46 16.83
CA LYS A 63 6.36 12.66 16.18
C LYS A 63 7.34 13.55 15.41
N SER A 64 6.84 14.58 14.74
CA SER A 64 7.65 15.58 14.01
C SER A 64 8.62 16.28 14.98
N ARG A 65 8.14 16.83 16.09
CA ARG A 65 9.00 17.49 17.10
C ARG A 65 10.05 16.56 17.68
N ALA A 66 9.65 15.34 18.05
CA ALA A 66 10.59 14.33 18.56
C ALA A 66 11.67 13.97 17.52
N ALA A 67 11.29 13.83 16.25
CA ALA A 67 12.22 13.55 15.16
C ALA A 67 13.20 14.70 14.91
N VAL A 68 12.72 15.95 14.93
CA VAL A 68 13.57 17.15 14.82
C VAL A 68 14.54 17.23 15.98
N ALA A 69 14.06 17.07 17.21
CA ALA A 69 14.91 17.07 18.41
C ALA A 69 16.02 16.02 18.31
N GLN A 70 15.69 14.82 17.88
CA GLN A 70 16.64 13.72 17.69
C GLN A 70 17.63 14.02 16.57
N ALA A 71 17.17 14.47 15.39
CA ALA A 71 18.02 14.72 14.23
C ALA A 71 19.07 15.80 14.48
N HIS A 72 18.73 16.81 15.29
CA HIS A 72 19.58 17.96 15.56
C HIS A 72 20.19 17.96 16.98
N GLY A 73 19.97 16.90 17.77
CA GLY A 73 20.51 16.79 19.15
C GLY A 73 19.95 17.86 20.10
N MET A 74 18.75 18.38 19.83
CA MET A 74 18.09 19.41 20.64
C MET A 74 17.53 18.79 21.91
N ARG A 75 17.69 19.45 23.06
CA ARG A 75 17.28 18.92 24.37
C ARG A 75 16.10 19.66 24.99
N ASP A 76 15.79 20.85 24.47
CA ASP A 76 14.70 21.68 24.95
C ASP A 76 13.72 22.02 23.83
N ASP A 77 12.50 22.33 24.20
CA ASP A 77 11.41 22.63 23.29
C ASP A 77 11.57 24.00 22.61
N ASP A 78 12.27 24.93 23.27
CA ASP A 78 12.52 26.27 22.73
C ASP A 78 13.46 26.18 21.51
N ALA A 79 14.49 25.32 21.55
CA ALA A 79 15.39 25.09 20.41
C ALA A 79 14.64 24.47 19.24
N VAL A 80 13.74 23.50 19.48
CA VAL A 80 12.89 22.90 18.44
C VAL A 80 11.94 23.95 17.85
N THR A 81 11.32 24.77 18.70
CA THR A 81 10.45 25.87 18.30
C THR A 81 11.18 26.89 17.43
N ALA A 82 12.39 27.28 17.81
CA ALA A 82 13.22 28.22 17.04
C ALA A 82 13.64 27.63 15.69
N TYR A 83 13.92 26.33 15.61
CA TYR A 83 14.29 25.66 14.37
C TYR A 83 13.10 25.49 13.41
N ILE A 84 11.96 25.04 13.91
CA ILE A 84 10.76 24.85 13.08
C ILE A 84 10.13 26.19 12.73
N GLY A 85 10.10 27.14 13.65
CA GLY A 85 9.39 28.42 13.53
C GLY A 85 7.94 28.34 14.02
N MET A 86 7.57 27.29 14.77
CA MET A 86 6.28 27.12 15.42
C MET A 86 6.47 26.55 16.82
N ASP A 87 5.74 27.08 17.82
CA ASP A 87 5.65 26.44 19.13
C ASP A 87 4.83 25.14 19.10
N ALA A 88 4.90 24.36 20.18
CA ALA A 88 4.25 23.06 20.24
C ALA A 88 2.72 23.16 20.11
N ALA A 89 2.09 24.18 20.66
CA ALA A 89 0.63 24.37 20.60
C ALA A 89 0.19 24.67 19.16
N ARG A 90 0.87 25.62 18.50
CA ARG A 90 0.59 25.99 17.10
C ARG A 90 0.87 24.84 16.15
N GLN A 91 1.98 24.10 16.34
CA GLN A 91 2.29 22.94 15.51
C GLN A 91 1.24 21.82 15.67
N ASN A 92 0.76 21.58 16.89
CA ASN A 92 -0.31 20.58 17.12
C ASN A 92 -1.64 21.02 16.49
N GLU A 93 -1.93 22.31 16.43
CA GLU A 93 -3.08 22.85 15.69
C GLU A 93 -2.91 22.64 14.18
N ALA A 94 -1.78 23.04 13.62
CA ALA A 94 -1.43 22.82 12.21
C ALA A 94 -1.48 21.32 11.85
N ALA A 95 -0.97 20.47 12.71
CA ALA A 95 -1.00 19.01 12.55
C ALA A 95 -2.43 18.45 12.40
N LYS A 96 -3.38 18.94 13.20
CA LYS A 96 -4.79 18.57 13.09
C LYS A 96 -5.40 19.04 11.77
N ILE A 97 -5.09 20.28 11.36
CA ILE A 97 -5.55 20.85 10.08
C ILE A 97 -4.99 20.04 8.91
N ILE A 98 -3.70 19.70 8.92
CA ILE A 98 -3.06 18.90 7.87
C ILE A 98 -3.69 17.50 7.81
N ALA A 99 -3.84 16.83 8.94
CA ALA A 99 -4.45 15.49 8.99
C ALA A 99 -5.89 15.49 8.45
N LEU A 100 -6.70 16.48 8.85
CA LEU A 100 -8.07 16.64 8.36
C LEU A 100 -8.10 16.97 6.87
N TYR A 101 -7.18 17.80 6.38
CA TYR A 101 -7.01 18.10 4.97
C TYR A 101 -6.66 16.84 4.15
N MET A 102 -5.79 15.98 4.67
CA MET A 102 -5.46 14.69 4.02
C MET A 102 -6.64 13.74 3.99
N GLU A 103 -7.50 13.74 5.02
CA GLU A 103 -8.66 12.85 5.12
C GLU A 103 -9.85 13.29 4.28
N LEU A 104 -10.21 14.57 4.35
CA LEU A 104 -11.47 15.14 3.85
C LEU A 104 -11.31 16.19 2.75
N GLY A 105 -10.09 16.69 2.53
CA GLY A 105 -9.85 17.79 1.57
C GLY A 105 -10.30 17.44 0.15
N GLY A 106 -11.09 18.34 -0.46
CA GLY A 106 -11.49 18.31 -1.86
C GLY A 106 -10.49 19.05 -2.76
N GLU A 107 -10.70 19.07 -4.09
CA GLU A 107 -9.82 19.78 -5.03
C GLU A 107 -9.74 21.28 -4.73
N ASP A 108 -10.85 21.87 -4.30
CA ASP A 108 -10.97 23.30 -4.02
C ASP A 108 -10.83 23.64 -2.52
N THR A 109 -10.49 22.65 -1.67
CA THR A 109 -10.31 22.89 -0.23
C THR A 109 -8.91 23.43 0.02
N PRO A 110 -8.76 24.67 0.53
CA PRO A 110 -7.44 25.19 0.87
C PRO A 110 -6.90 24.52 2.14
N LEU A 111 -5.58 24.31 2.19
CA LEU A 111 -4.89 23.94 3.43
C LEU A 111 -4.65 25.22 4.24
N ALA A 112 -5.40 25.41 5.31
CA ALA A 112 -5.37 26.61 6.15
C ALA A 112 -4.25 26.56 7.21
N VAL A 113 -3.00 26.56 6.77
CA VAL A 113 -1.80 26.68 7.61
C VAL A 113 -1.00 27.86 7.09
N ASP A 114 -1.14 29.02 7.75
CA ASP A 114 -0.63 30.30 7.28
C ASP A 114 0.90 30.36 7.21
N GLU A 115 1.59 29.51 7.96
CA GLU A 115 3.05 29.45 7.99
C GLU A 115 3.66 28.78 6.75
N LEU A 116 2.86 28.03 5.98
CA LEU A 116 3.32 27.38 4.76
C LEU A 116 3.25 28.31 3.57
N ASN A 117 4.29 28.34 2.76
CA ASN A 117 4.33 29.12 1.53
C ASN A 117 3.59 28.40 0.37
N GLU A 118 3.39 29.11 -0.75
CA GLU A 118 2.64 28.60 -1.91
C GLU A 118 3.21 27.29 -2.48
N LYS A 119 4.53 27.14 -2.48
CA LYS A 119 5.21 25.92 -2.95
C LYS A 119 4.92 24.73 -2.05
N GLU A 120 4.98 24.94 -0.74
CA GLU A 120 4.66 23.92 0.28
C GLU A 120 3.18 23.54 0.20
N LEU A 121 2.28 24.50 0.09
CA LEU A 121 0.84 24.26 -0.09
C LEU A 121 0.54 23.47 -1.36
N SER A 122 1.22 23.82 -2.47
CA SER A 122 1.09 23.08 -3.72
C SER A 122 1.57 21.63 -3.58
N HIS A 123 2.73 21.41 -2.93
CA HIS A 123 3.24 20.08 -2.67
C HIS A 123 2.27 19.27 -1.78
N MET A 124 1.75 19.87 -0.71
CA MET A 124 0.78 19.21 0.17
C MET A 124 -0.53 18.86 -0.56
N ASN A 125 -0.95 19.64 -1.55
CA ASN A 125 -2.09 19.28 -2.40
C ASN A 125 -1.79 18.05 -3.28
N ASP A 126 -0.58 17.96 -3.84
CA ASP A 126 -0.17 16.78 -4.60
C ASP A 126 -0.11 15.53 -3.70
N VAL A 127 0.45 15.66 -2.47
CA VAL A 127 0.45 14.59 -1.47
C VAL A 127 -0.97 14.17 -1.12
N ARG A 128 -1.89 15.11 -0.88
CA ARG A 128 -3.31 14.81 -0.61
C ARG A 128 -3.95 13.97 -1.72
N ARG A 129 -3.68 14.32 -2.99
CA ARG A 129 -4.19 13.53 -4.14
C ARG A 129 -3.68 12.10 -4.12
N LEU A 130 -2.41 11.87 -3.75
CA LEU A 130 -1.85 10.52 -3.59
C LEU A 130 -2.51 9.77 -2.42
N ILE A 131 -2.77 10.45 -1.30
CA ILE A 131 -3.46 9.84 -0.15
C ILE A 131 -4.91 9.49 -0.50
N ALA A 132 -5.60 10.35 -1.24
CA ALA A 132 -6.95 10.04 -1.77
C ALA A 132 -6.92 8.84 -2.72
N LEU A 133 -5.90 8.71 -3.58
CA LEU A 133 -5.69 7.55 -4.43
C LEU A 133 -5.45 6.28 -3.59
N CYS A 134 -4.63 6.35 -2.54
CA CYS A 134 -4.42 5.23 -1.62
C CYS A 134 -5.74 4.77 -0.97
N LYS A 135 -6.59 5.70 -0.52
CA LYS A 135 -7.93 5.41 0.01
C LYS A 135 -8.82 4.69 -1.00
N MET A 136 -8.82 5.15 -2.25
CA MET A 136 -9.58 4.55 -3.34
C MET A 136 -9.07 3.15 -3.69
N VAL A 137 -7.75 2.99 -3.88
CA VAL A 137 -7.09 1.71 -4.18
C VAL A 137 -7.33 0.70 -3.06
N ARG A 138 -7.19 1.12 -1.79
CA ARG A 138 -7.54 0.30 -0.62
C ARG A 138 -8.95 -0.26 -0.75
N THR A 139 -9.95 0.61 -0.95
CA THR A 139 -11.35 0.22 -1.01
C THR A 139 -11.62 -0.75 -2.16
N ALA A 140 -11.11 -0.44 -3.35
CA ALA A 140 -11.25 -1.30 -4.53
C ALA A 140 -10.58 -2.67 -4.33
N CYS A 141 -9.34 -2.69 -3.84
CA CYS A 141 -8.59 -3.94 -3.63
C CYS A 141 -9.22 -4.83 -2.57
N ILE A 142 -9.66 -4.27 -1.44
CA ILE A 142 -10.32 -5.05 -0.38
C ILE A 142 -11.66 -5.59 -0.87
N SER A 143 -12.46 -4.79 -1.58
CA SER A 143 -13.76 -5.24 -2.12
C SER A 143 -13.58 -6.35 -3.16
N LEU A 144 -12.60 -6.22 -4.07
CA LEU A 144 -12.28 -7.25 -5.06
C LEU A 144 -11.73 -8.53 -4.40
N ALA A 145 -10.87 -8.40 -3.39
CA ALA A 145 -10.36 -9.55 -2.64
C ALA A 145 -11.48 -10.30 -1.95
N ALA A 146 -12.43 -9.60 -1.31
CA ALA A 146 -13.60 -10.21 -0.69
C ALA A 146 -14.50 -10.91 -1.72
N GLY A 147 -14.77 -10.28 -2.86
CA GLY A 147 -15.51 -10.89 -3.97
C GLY A 147 -14.84 -12.16 -4.51
N LEU A 148 -13.52 -12.13 -4.68
CA LEU A 148 -12.75 -13.32 -5.09
C LEU A 148 -12.78 -14.42 -4.03
N ALA A 149 -12.72 -14.10 -2.74
CA ALA A 149 -12.83 -15.09 -1.67
C ALA A 149 -14.18 -15.80 -1.69
N VAL A 150 -15.28 -15.06 -1.89
CA VAL A 150 -16.62 -15.63 -2.08
C VAL A 150 -16.69 -16.51 -3.33
N ALA A 151 -16.11 -16.05 -4.45
CA ALA A 151 -16.09 -16.84 -5.70
C ALA A 151 -15.24 -18.12 -5.55
N VAL A 152 -14.09 -18.06 -4.85
CA VAL A 152 -13.27 -19.23 -4.50
C VAL A 152 -14.06 -20.23 -3.67
N ALA A 153 -14.83 -19.77 -2.68
CA ALA A 153 -15.67 -20.63 -1.86
C ALA A 153 -16.77 -21.30 -2.70
N TRP A 154 -17.42 -20.54 -3.58
CA TRP A 154 -18.51 -21.05 -4.44
C TRP A 154 -18.02 -22.01 -5.52
N VAL A 155 -17.02 -21.61 -6.32
CA VAL A 155 -16.45 -22.45 -7.39
C VAL A 155 -15.76 -23.70 -6.80
N GLY A 156 -15.09 -23.52 -5.65
CA GLY A 156 -14.40 -24.60 -4.95
C GLY A 156 -15.34 -25.61 -4.28
N ALA A 157 -16.59 -25.27 -4.04
CA ALA A 157 -17.57 -26.14 -3.35
C ALA A 157 -17.78 -27.49 -4.06
N GLY A 158 -17.65 -27.53 -5.41
CA GLY A 158 -17.76 -28.74 -6.21
C GLY A 158 -16.48 -29.60 -6.25
N LEU A 159 -15.36 -29.14 -5.70
CA LEU A 159 -14.08 -29.87 -5.72
C LEU A 159 -13.91 -30.73 -4.48
N LYS A 160 -13.67 -32.04 -4.65
CA LYS A 160 -13.47 -33.01 -3.54
C LYS A 160 -12.30 -32.64 -2.62
N LYS A 161 -11.29 -31.93 -3.11
CA LYS A 161 -10.08 -31.49 -2.38
C LYS A 161 -9.81 -30.00 -2.61
N ARG A 162 -10.82 -29.15 -2.42
CA ARG A 162 -10.75 -27.70 -2.69
C ARG A 162 -9.67 -26.96 -1.90
N HIS A 163 -9.36 -27.41 -0.69
CA HIS A 163 -8.36 -26.79 0.16
C HIS A 163 -6.95 -26.79 -0.46
N ARG A 164 -6.58 -27.82 -1.24
CA ARG A 164 -5.23 -27.87 -1.85
C ARG A 164 -4.95 -26.71 -2.83
N PRO A 165 -5.77 -26.45 -3.87
CA PRO A 165 -5.50 -25.33 -4.78
C PRO A 165 -5.58 -23.98 -4.07
N VAL A 166 -6.45 -23.81 -3.07
CA VAL A 166 -6.54 -22.57 -2.30
C VAL A 166 -5.25 -22.34 -1.51
N ILE A 167 -4.78 -23.36 -0.77
CA ILE A 167 -3.52 -23.27 -0.02
C ILE A 167 -2.34 -22.97 -0.96
N VAL A 168 -2.21 -23.72 -2.06
CA VAL A 168 -1.12 -23.48 -3.03
C VAL A 168 -1.19 -22.07 -3.59
N GLY A 169 -2.37 -21.60 -4.00
CA GLY A 169 -2.55 -20.23 -4.49
C GLY A 169 -2.18 -19.18 -3.46
N ALA A 170 -2.66 -19.33 -2.21
CA ALA A 170 -2.33 -18.42 -1.12
C ALA A 170 -0.83 -18.41 -0.82
N VAL A 171 -0.18 -19.56 -0.76
CA VAL A 171 1.28 -19.68 -0.56
C VAL A 171 2.04 -18.98 -1.69
N CYS A 172 1.65 -19.19 -2.95
CA CYS A 172 2.27 -18.49 -4.08
C CYS A 172 2.11 -16.97 -3.97
N GLY A 173 0.93 -16.49 -3.56
CA GLY A 173 0.69 -15.07 -3.31
C GLY A 173 1.60 -14.50 -2.22
N VAL A 174 1.71 -15.19 -1.09
CA VAL A 174 2.61 -14.81 0.02
C VAL A 174 4.08 -14.83 -0.42
N CYS A 175 4.53 -15.87 -1.14
CA CYS A 175 5.90 -15.93 -1.65
C CYS A 175 6.21 -14.76 -2.60
N ALA A 176 5.28 -14.37 -3.47
CA ALA A 176 5.45 -13.21 -4.34
C ALA A 176 5.59 -11.90 -3.55
N LEU A 177 4.80 -11.74 -2.47
CA LEU A 177 4.91 -10.59 -1.57
C LEU A 177 6.25 -10.54 -0.83
N VAL A 178 6.71 -11.67 -0.31
CA VAL A 178 8.01 -11.78 0.39
C VAL A 178 9.16 -11.46 -0.56
N LEU A 179 9.12 -11.96 -1.79
CA LEU A 179 10.12 -11.65 -2.82
C LEU A 179 10.10 -10.15 -3.18
N GLY A 180 8.91 -9.55 -3.37
CA GLY A 180 8.77 -8.12 -3.61
C GLY A 180 9.32 -7.28 -2.46
N ALA A 181 9.01 -7.63 -1.22
CA ALA A 181 9.54 -6.97 -0.03
C ALA A 181 11.07 -7.12 0.09
N GLY A 182 11.61 -8.29 -0.26
CA GLY A 182 13.06 -8.54 -0.28
C GLY A 182 13.79 -7.67 -1.32
N VAL A 183 13.23 -7.55 -2.53
CA VAL A 183 13.78 -6.67 -3.58
C VAL A 183 13.73 -5.21 -3.13
N PHE A 184 12.60 -4.76 -2.57
CA PHE A 184 12.46 -3.39 -2.04
C PHE A 184 13.45 -3.10 -0.91
N GLY A 185 13.60 -4.03 0.03
CA GLY A 185 14.59 -3.92 1.12
C GLY A 185 16.04 -3.86 0.61
N ALA A 186 16.37 -4.65 -0.42
CA ALA A 186 17.69 -4.61 -1.05
C ALA A 186 17.95 -3.27 -1.77
N MET A 187 16.93 -2.67 -2.39
CA MET A 187 17.04 -1.34 -3.01
C MET A 187 17.31 -0.25 -1.96
N ILE A 188 16.63 -0.29 -0.80
CA ILE A 188 16.91 0.63 0.32
C ILE A 188 18.33 0.45 0.82
N GLN A 189 18.80 -0.79 1.01
CA GLN A 189 20.15 -1.07 1.49
C GLN A 189 21.26 -0.62 0.52
N SER A 190 21.04 -0.73 -0.79
CA SER A 190 22.03 -0.38 -1.80
C SER A 190 22.19 1.12 -2.02
N GLY A 191 21.11 1.90 -1.89
CA GLY A 191 21.08 3.35 -2.19
C GLY A 191 20.84 4.24 -0.99
N GLY A 192 20.53 3.67 0.18
CA GLY A 192 20.09 4.40 1.35
C GLY A 192 18.66 4.95 1.23
N PHE A 193 18.12 5.40 2.37
CA PHE A 193 16.76 5.94 2.43
C PHE A 193 16.59 7.20 1.56
N GLU A 194 17.58 8.10 1.56
CA GLU A 194 17.54 9.35 0.78
C GLU A 194 17.39 9.09 -0.72
N THR A 195 18.18 8.16 -1.28
CA THR A 195 18.11 7.82 -2.71
C THR A 195 16.74 7.24 -3.07
N MET A 196 16.19 6.38 -2.22
CA MET A 196 14.83 5.84 -2.39
C MET A 196 13.79 6.96 -2.29
N PHE A 197 13.89 7.83 -1.29
CA PHE A 197 12.95 8.93 -1.05
C PHE A 197 12.91 9.91 -2.22
N VAL A 198 14.07 10.36 -2.70
CA VAL A 198 14.19 11.23 -3.88
C VAL A 198 13.68 10.52 -5.15
N GLY A 199 14.04 9.26 -5.33
CA GLY A 199 13.57 8.46 -6.47
C GLY A 199 12.04 8.32 -6.49
N MET A 200 11.43 8.08 -5.34
CA MET A 200 9.98 8.03 -5.17
C MET A 200 9.32 9.36 -5.54
N HIS A 201 9.85 10.49 -5.04
CA HIS A 201 9.30 11.81 -5.36
C HIS A 201 9.36 12.11 -6.86
N ARG A 202 10.48 11.83 -7.53
CA ARG A 202 10.63 11.98 -8.98
C ARG A 202 9.68 11.11 -9.79
N MET A 203 9.29 9.96 -9.26
CA MET A 203 8.33 9.05 -9.92
C MET A 203 6.88 9.50 -9.71
N LEU A 204 6.55 10.04 -8.54
CA LEU A 204 5.17 10.37 -8.14
C LEU A 204 4.76 11.79 -8.52
N PHE A 205 5.71 12.73 -8.57
CA PHE A 205 5.44 14.14 -8.83
C PHE A 205 6.04 14.58 -10.16
N ILE A 206 5.24 15.29 -10.98
CA ILE A 206 5.65 15.78 -12.30
C ILE A 206 6.34 17.14 -12.18
N ASN A 207 6.11 17.85 -11.07
CA ASN A 207 6.66 19.17 -10.78
C ASN A 207 7.79 19.09 -9.74
N ASP A 208 8.45 20.24 -9.49
CA ASP A 208 9.57 20.34 -8.54
C ASP A 208 9.16 20.99 -7.20
N ASN A 209 7.86 21.07 -6.88
CA ASN A 209 7.37 21.66 -5.63
C ASN A 209 7.75 20.86 -4.38
N TRP A 210 8.12 19.60 -4.53
CA TRP A 210 8.64 18.75 -3.46
C TRP A 210 10.12 19.03 -3.10
N LEU A 211 10.88 19.77 -3.96
CA LEU A 211 12.26 20.18 -3.68
C LEU A 211 12.27 21.37 -2.72
N LEU A 212 12.00 21.12 -1.46
CA LEU A 212 11.93 22.14 -0.42
C LEU A 212 13.32 22.56 0.07
N ASN A 213 13.44 23.82 0.51
CA ASN A 213 14.67 24.42 1.01
C ASN A 213 14.57 24.63 2.54
N PRO A 214 15.39 23.99 3.38
CA PRO A 214 15.31 24.15 4.84
C PRO A 214 15.58 25.57 5.34
N ALA A 215 16.19 26.45 4.52
CA ALA A 215 16.40 27.83 4.90
C ALA A 215 15.12 28.70 4.83
N THR A 216 14.16 28.34 3.96
CA THR A 216 12.95 29.13 3.70
C THR A 216 11.66 28.36 3.99
N ASP A 217 11.68 27.03 3.88
CA ASP A 217 10.47 26.22 3.89
C ASP A 217 10.32 25.51 5.25
N ILE A 218 9.17 25.68 5.87
CA ILE A 218 8.85 25.14 7.22
C ILE A 218 8.57 23.65 7.16
N LEU A 219 7.89 23.20 6.13
CA LEU A 219 7.47 21.81 5.99
C LEU A 219 8.66 20.84 6.03
N ILE A 220 9.77 21.15 5.33
CA ILE A 220 10.95 20.30 5.38
C ILE A 220 11.66 20.33 6.73
N ARG A 221 11.57 21.45 7.48
CA ARG A 221 12.08 21.54 8.85
C ARG A 221 11.24 20.73 9.83
N MET A 222 9.92 20.67 9.62
CA MET A 222 8.99 19.85 10.39
C MET A 222 9.13 18.35 10.09
N MET A 223 9.59 18.00 8.89
CA MET A 223 9.58 16.61 8.41
C MET A 223 10.98 16.11 8.06
N PRO A 224 11.87 15.93 9.04
CA PRO A 224 13.21 15.42 8.82
C PRO A 224 13.20 13.94 8.39
N GLN A 225 14.30 13.48 7.79
CA GLN A 225 14.42 12.13 7.23
C GLN A 225 14.03 11.02 8.22
N ASN A 226 14.50 11.10 9.45
CA ASN A 226 14.21 10.10 10.49
C ASN A 226 12.72 9.98 10.86
N LEU A 227 11.93 11.04 10.63
CA LEU A 227 10.47 10.97 10.76
C LEU A 227 9.88 10.02 9.70
N PHE A 228 10.31 10.14 8.44
CA PHE A 228 9.84 9.25 7.37
C PHE A 228 10.34 7.81 7.54
N GLU A 229 11.53 7.60 8.08
CA GLU A 229 12.04 6.27 8.43
C GLU A 229 11.16 5.62 9.50
N THR A 230 10.76 6.38 10.53
CA THR A 230 9.85 5.92 11.58
C THR A 230 8.45 5.66 11.01
N ALA A 231 7.91 6.58 10.20
CA ALA A 231 6.61 6.42 9.55
C ALA A 231 6.58 5.18 8.64
N LEU A 232 7.66 4.92 7.88
CA LEU A 232 7.79 3.71 7.08
C LEU A 232 7.79 2.45 7.95
N ALA A 233 8.49 2.45 9.09
CA ALA A 233 8.48 1.33 10.02
C ALA A 233 7.07 1.08 10.60
N ASP A 234 6.33 2.13 10.93
CA ASP A 234 4.95 2.04 11.41
C ASP A 234 4.02 1.47 10.32
N VAL A 235 4.13 1.95 9.08
CA VAL A 235 3.38 1.44 7.91
C VAL A 235 3.67 -0.05 7.69
N LEU A 236 4.94 -0.45 7.69
CA LEU A 236 5.33 -1.86 7.50
C LEU A 236 4.85 -2.73 8.66
N GLY A 237 4.89 -2.23 9.90
CA GLY A 237 4.36 -2.91 11.07
C GLY A 237 2.83 -3.11 10.99
N GLN A 238 2.08 -2.11 10.57
CA GLN A 238 0.63 -2.22 10.34
C GLN A 238 0.32 -3.22 9.22
N PHE A 239 1.06 -3.15 8.12
CA PHE A 239 0.93 -4.08 6.99
C PHE A 239 1.20 -5.52 7.39
N ALA A 240 2.29 -5.79 8.14
CA ALA A 240 2.62 -7.12 8.64
C ALA A 240 1.52 -7.68 9.55
N ARG A 241 0.98 -6.87 10.47
CA ARG A 241 -0.16 -7.27 11.33
C ARG A 241 -1.39 -7.65 10.49
N ALA A 242 -1.73 -6.84 9.48
CA ALA A 242 -2.86 -7.11 8.59
C ALA A 242 -2.68 -8.42 7.81
N LEU A 243 -1.46 -8.72 7.34
CA LEU A 243 -1.15 -10.00 6.67
C LEU A 243 -1.31 -11.19 7.61
N VAL A 244 -0.76 -11.10 8.83
CA VAL A 244 -0.88 -12.18 9.85
C VAL A 244 -2.35 -12.45 10.16
N LEU A 245 -3.15 -11.40 10.41
CA LEU A 245 -4.59 -11.54 10.64
C LEU A 245 -5.32 -12.17 9.46
N SER A 246 -4.98 -11.77 8.23
CA SER A 246 -5.57 -12.36 7.01
C SER A 246 -5.25 -13.85 6.88
N ILE A 247 -4.04 -14.28 7.23
CA ILE A 247 -3.65 -15.69 7.21
C ILE A 247 -4.41 -16.48 8.29
N LEU A 248 -4.52 -15.94 9.51
CA LEU A 248 -5.25 -16.58 10.62
C LEU A 248 -6.75 -16.73 10.32
N LEU A 249 -7.35 -15.81 9.58
CA LEU A 249 -8.76 -15.89 9.17
C LEU A 249 -9.01 -16.94 8.05
N LEU A 250 -7.96 -17.32 7.32
CA LEU A 250 -8.05 -18.31 6.23
C LEU A 250 -7.69 -19.74 6.69
N ALA A 251 -7.11 -19.88 7.89
CA ALA A 251 -6.71 -21.17 8.46
C ALA A 251 -7.85 -21.86 9.21
#